data_baf29c3b8228c63508e0207fa28a0a4a
#
_entry.id   baf29c3b8228c63508e0207fa28a0a4a
#
_cell.length_a   1.000
_cell.length_b   1.000
_cell.length_c   1.000
_cell.angle_alpha   90.00
_cell.angle_beta   90.00
_cell.angle_gamma   90.00
#
_symmetry.space_group_name_H-M   'P 1'
#
loop_
_entity.id
_entity.type
_entity.pdbx_description
1 polymer ?
#
loop_
_entity_poly.entity_id
_entity_poly.type
_entity_poly.pdbx_seq_one_letter_code
_entity_poly.pdbx_strand_id
1 'polypeptide(L)'
;MFPTSRNRQRGAALMSAIFLLVVIGGLTAYLLKMSGLQHSSMALDVQGARAYQASRAGIDWGVYRALRDNSCVGSDSFGLAGGLSEFTVTVQCTDTPYTEVNSTAKHVYLIRATACNRPNAGACPGTPGPFYVERQLQALADKAN
;
A
#
# COMPACT_ATOMS: atom_id res chain seq x y z
N MET A 1 -3.10 -54.83 56.42
CA MET A 1 -2.22 -53.65 56.58
C MET A 1 -1.41 -53.53 55.32
N PHE A 2 -1.83 -52.67 54.31
CA PHE A 2 -1.13 -52.54 53.02
C PHE A 2 -0.23 -51.30 53.06
N PRO A 3 1.05 -51.37 52.71
CA PRO A 3 1.90 -50.22 52.68
C PRO A 3 1.62 -49.42 51.40
N THR A 4 1.19 -48.21 51.58
CA THR A 4 0.99 -47.21 50.51
C THR A 4 2.33 -46.77 49.92
N SER A 5 2.61 -47.20 48.70
CA SER A 5 3.76 -46.80 47.91
C SER A 5 3.59 -45.36 47.44
N ARG A 6 3.89 -44.37 48.27
CA ARG A 6 3.74 -42.93 48.03
C ARG A 6 4.98 -42.26 47.41
N ASN A 7 6.06 -42.97 47.11
CA ASN A 7 7.33 -42.37 46.73
C ASN A 7 7.68 -42.41 45.22
N ARG A 8 6.92 -43.12 44.38
CA ARG A 8 7.21 -43.21 42.93
C ARG A 8 6.60 -42.09 42.09
N GLN A 9 5.64 -41.34 42.62
CA GLN A 9 4.95 -40.30 41.85
C GLN A 9 5.66 -38.92 41.85
N ARG A 10 6.59 -38.67 42.76
CA ARG A 10 7.27 -37.37 42.88
C ARG A 10 8.26 -37.10 41.77
N GLY A 11 8.92 -38.09 41.18
CA GLY A 11 9.85 -37.91 40.10
C GLY A 11 9.20 -37.66 38.74
N ALA A 12 8.06 -38.29 38.46
CA ALA A 12 7.28 -38.09 37.23
C ALA A 12 6.64 -36.72 37.13
N ALA A 13 6.15 -36.18 38.26
CA ALA A 13 5.56 -34.85 38.35
C ALA A 13 6.54 -33.73 38.05
N LEU A 14 7.80 -33.86 38.45
CA LEU A 14 8.84 -32.85 38.18
C LEU A 14 9.20 -32.82 36.70
N MET A 15 9.33 -33.99 36.03
CA MET A 15 9.60 -34.08 34.61
C MET A 15 8.47 -33.50 33.78
N SER A 16 7.22 -33.80 34.12
CA SER A 16 6.07 -33.22 33.41
C SER A 16 5.93 -31.72 33.61
N ALA A 17 6.27 -31.19 34.78
CA ALA A 17 6.25 -29.77 35.06
C ALA A 17 7.30 -29.02 34.21
N ILE A 18 8.54 -29.54 34.14
CA ILE A 18 9.58 -28.94 33.30
C ILE A 18 9.20 -28.99 31.82
N PHE A 19 8.66 -30.12 31.37
CA PHE A 19 8.20 -30.26 29.98
C PHE A 19 7.10 -29.23 29.65
N LEU A 20 6.11 -29.03 30.50
CA LEU A 20 5.05 -28.05 30.31
C LEU A 20 5.60 -26.62 30.28
N LEU A 21 6.54 -26.29 31.16
CA LEU A 21 7.17 -24.95 31.16
C LEU A 21 7.92 -24.67 29.85
N VAL A 22 8.67 -25.65 29.33
CA VAL A 22 9.38 -25.50 28.07
C VAL A 22 8.42 -25.35 26.90
N VAL A 23 7.35 -26.15 26.86
CA VAL A 23 6.33 -26.07 25.79
C VAL A 23 5.60 -24.74 25.82
N ILE A 24 5.16 -24.28 27.00
CA ILE A 24 4.45 -23.00 27.15
C ILE A 24 5.40 -21.84 26.82
N GLY A 25 6.66 -21.90 27.29
CA GLY A 25 7.67 -20.90 26.98
C GLY A 25 7.97 -20.81 25.45
N GLY A 26 8.05 -21.94 24.79
CA GLY A 26 8.23 -22.00 23.33
C GLY A 26 7.05 -21.43 22.56
N LEU A 27 5.81 -21.76 22.97
CA LEU A 27 4.59 -21.24 22.36
C LEU A 27 4.46 -19.72 22.54
N THR A 28 4.74 -19.20 23.74
CA THR A 28 4.72 -17.75 23.98
C THR A 28 5.75 -16.99 23.14
N ALA A 29 6.96 -17.50 23.02
CA ALA A 29 7.99 -16.90 22.18
C ALA A 29 7.59 -16.89 20.69
N TYR A 30 6.94 -17.96 20.22
CA TYR A 30 6.41 -18.04 18.85
C TYR A 30 5.30 -17.02 18.60
N LEU A 31 4.35 -16.89 19.53
CA LEU A 31 3.24 -15.92 19.43
C LEU A 31 3.73 -14.47 19.40
N LEU A 32 4.76 -14.14 20.19
CA LEU A 32 5.36 -12.79 20.19
C LEU A 32 6.01 -12.44 18.83
N LYS A 33 6.66 -13.40 18.17
CA LYS A 33 7.19 -13.20 16.82
C LYS A 33 6.09 -12.93 15.79
N MET A 34 5.01 -13.70 15.83
CA MET A 34 3.87 -13.52 14.93
C MET A 34 3.19 -12.15 15.12
N SER A 35 3.04 -11.71 16.35
CA SER A 35 2.43 -10.40 16.67
C SER A 35 3.23 -9.24 16.09
N GLY A 36 4.56 -9.28 16.14
CA GLY A 36 5.43 -8.24 15.57
C GLY A 36 5.29 -8.10 14.05
N LEU A 37 5.13 -9.21 13.33
CA LEU A 37 4.93 -9.20 11.88
C LEU A 37 3.57 -8.62 11.48
N GLN A 38 2.52 -8.85 12.27
CA GLN A 38 1.18 -8.31 12.02
C GLN A 38 1.13 -6.79 12.16
N HIS A 39 1.82 -6.21 13.13
CA HIS A 39 1.87 -4.76 13.30
C HIS A 39 2.54 -4.04 12.13
N SER A 40 3.61 -4.60 11.58
CA SER A 40 4.29 -4.00 10.42
C SER A 40 3.45 -4.08 9.15
N SER A 41 2.72 -5.17 8.93
CA SER A 41 1.83 -5.31 7.77
C SER A 41 0.64 -4.35 7.84
N MET A 42 0.02 -4.17 9.01
CA MET A 42 -1.07 -3.20 9.19
C MET A 42 -0.64 -1.76 8.89
N ALA A 43 0.57 -1.36 9.31
CA ALA A 43 1.08 -0.03 9.01
C ALA A 43 1.26 0.20 7.50
N LEU A 44 1.78 -0.81 6.78
CA LEU A 44 1.94 -0.75 5.33
C LEU A 44 0.59 -0.76 4.59
N ASP A 45 -0.41 -1.48 5.09
CA ASP A 45 -1.75 -1.49 4.53
C ASP A 45 -2.43 -0.12 4.63
N VAL A 46 -2.32 0.55 5.79
CA VAL A 46 -2.83 1.91 5.98
C VAL A 46 -2.12 2.90 5.05
N GLN A 47 -0.80 2.80 4.94
CA GLN A 47 -0.04 3.65 4.02
C GLN A 47 -0.37 3.35 2.55
N GLY A 48 -0.59 2.08 2.20
CA GLY A 48 -1.06 1.66 0.88
C GLY A 48 -2.43 2.25 0.52
N ALA A 49 -3.37 2.28 1.47
CA ALA A 49 -4.67 2.91 1.29
C ALA A 49 -4.57 4.43 1.10
N ARG A 50 -3.69 5.11 1.85
CA ARG A 50 -3.42 6.56 1.67
C ARG A 50 -2.77 6.85 0.32
N ALA A 51 -1.79 6.05 -0.10
CA ALA A 51 -1.17 6.18 -1.42
C ALA A 51 -2.19 5.99 -2.56
N TYR A 52 -3.15 5.07 -2.39
CA TYR A 52 -4.25 4.90 -3.32
C TYR A 52 -5.13 6.16 -3.41
N GLN A 53 -5.50 6.77 -2.28
CA GLN A 53 -6.27 8.02 -2.27
C GLN A 53 -5.47 9.18 -2.90
N ALA A 54 -4.17 9.24 -2.65
CA ALA A 54 -3.28 10.19 -3.27
C ALA A 54 -3.24 10.04 -4.80
N SER A 55 -3.10 8.80 -5.30
CA SER A 55 -3.15 8.52 -6.74
C SER A 55 -4.49 8.89 -7.36
N ARG A 56 -5.60 8.64 -6.64
CA ARG A 56 -6.94 9.01 -7.09
C ARG A 56 -7.08 10.53 -7.23
N ALA A 57 -6.60 11.30 -6.27
CA ALA A 57 -6.57 12.76 -6.37
C ALA A 57 -5.77 13.23 -7.61
N GLY A 58 -4.67 12.53 -7.94
CA GLY A 58 -3.91 12.77 -9.16
C GLY A 58 -4.71 12.48 -10.43
N ILE A 59 -5.47 11.38 -10.46
CA ILE A 59 -6.37 11.07 -11.59
C ILE A 59 -7.43 12.17 -11.75
N ASP A 60 -8.10 12.56 -10.66
CA ASP A 60 -9.14 13.59 -10.69
C ASP A 60 -8.59 14.93 -11.21
N TRP A 61 -7.39 15.32 -10.75
CA TRP A 61 -6.68 16.50 -11.24
C TRP A 61 -6.33 16.39 -12.73
N GLY A 62 -5.79 15.25 -13.17
CA GLY A 62 -5.42 15.03 -14.57
C GLY A 62 -6.62 15.03 -15.51
N VAL A 63 -7.72 14.40 -15.10
CA VAL A 63 -8.99 14.41 -15.85
C VAL A 63 -9.53 15.85 -15.98
N TYR A 64 -9.52 16.62 -14.88
CA TYR A 64 -9.95 18.01 -14.90
C TYR A 64 -9.13 18.84 -15.92
N ARG A 65 -7.78 18.71 -15.87
CA ARG A 65 -6.89 19.42 -16.79
C ARG A 65 -7.14 19.04 -18.25
N ALA A 66 -7.29 17.74 -18.53
CA ALA A 66 -7.52 17.24 -19.88
C ALA A 66 -8.87 17.72 -20.45
N LEU A 67 -9.95 17.63 -19.67
CA LEU A 67 -11.29 17.89 -20.16
C LEU A 67 -11.70 19.38 -20.09
N ARG A 68 -11.26 20.09 -19.07
CA ARG A 68 -11.65 21.50 -18.87
C ARG A 68 -10.67 22.49 -19.49
N ASP A 69 -9.38 22.26 -19.25
CA ASP A 69 -8.33 23.20 -19.69
C ASP A 69 -7.77 22.81 -21.05
N ASN A 70 -8.20 21.70 -21.65
CA ASN A 70 -7.63 21.11 -22.88
C ASN A 70 -6.11 20.93 -22.79
N SER A 71 -5.60 20.64 -21.59
CA SER A 71 -4.19 20.54 -21.30
C SER A 71 -3.82 19.11 -20.94
N CYS A 72 -3.11 18.44 -21.83
CA CYS A 72 -2.52 17.14 -21.60
C CYS A 72 -1.00 17.31 -21.56
N VAL A 73 -0.49 17.80 -20.43
CA VAL A 73 0.94 17.96 -20.21
C VAL A 73 1.58 16.60 -19.96
N GLY A 74 2.70 16.32 -20.61
CA GLY A 74 3.33 15.00 -20.59
C GLY A 74 3.63 14.47 -19.19
N SER A 75 4.06 15.32 -18.25
CA SER A 75 4.25 14.94 -16.84
C SER A 75 4.22 16.17 -15.94
N ASP A 76 3.51 16.06 -14.81
CA ASP A 76 3.49 17.07 -13.75
C ASP A 76 3.54 16.39 -12.37
N SER A 77 4.17 17.03 -11.38
CA SER A 77 4.35 16.47 -10.04
C SER A 77 4.06 17.50 -8.97
N PHE A 78 3.29 17.11 -7.95
CA PHE A 78 2.91 17.97 -6.85
C PHE A 78 2.74 17.20 -5.54
N GLY A 79 2.94 17.91 -4.42
CA GLY A 79 2.63 17.40 -3.09
C GLY A 79 1.16 17.63 -2.74
N LEU A 80 0.62 16.78 -1.89
CA LEU A 80 -0.73 16.91 -1.35
C LEU A 80 -0.72 17.59 0.02
N ALA A 81 -1.90 18.01 0.49
CA ALA A 81 -2.06 18.65 1.79
C ALA A 81 -2.83 17.76 2.78
N GLY A 82 -2.85 18.16 4.07
CA GLY A 82 -3.60 17.48 5.12
C GLY A 82 -3.09 16.07 5.41
N GLY A 83 -3.97 15.10 5.52
CA GLY A 83 -3.63 13.70 5.83
C GLY A 83 -2.83 12.95 4.75
N LEU A 84 -2.63 13.56 3.57
CA LEU A 84 -1.88 13.00 2.46
C LEU A 84 -0.58 13.78 2.18
N SER A 85 -0.16 14.68 3.05
CA SER A 85 1.01 15.56 2.87
C SER A 85 2.35 14.82 2.77
N GLU A 86 2.40 13.56 3.19
CA GLU A 86 3.58 12.70 3.04
C GLU A 86 3.75 12.12 1.63
N PHE A 87 2.73 12.28 0.75
CA PHE A 87 2.75 11.75 -0.59
C PHE A 87 2.98 12.83 -1.64
N THR A 88 3.84 12.51 -2.60
CA THR A 88 3.96 13.23 -3.87
C THR A 88 3.24 12.45 -4.94
N VAL A 89 2.55 13.15 -5.82
CA VAL A 89 1.84 12.55 -6.97
C VAL A 89 2.47 13.05 -8.24
N THR A 90 2.80 12.13 -9.14
CA THR A 90 3.21 12.43 -10.51
C THR A 90 2.09 12.00 -11.45
N VAL A 91 1.59 12.93 -12.22
CA VAL A 91 0.53 12.70 -13.21
C VAL A 91 1.13 12.80 -14.61
N GLN A 92 0.89 11.77 -15.40
CA GLN A 92 1.24 11.72 -16.81
C GLN A 92 -0.01 11.67 -17.66
N CYS A 93 -0.05 12.47 -18.72
CA CYS A 93 -1.14 12.48 -19.67
C CYS A 93 -0.62 12.18 -21.07
N THR A 94 -1.32 11.31 -21.77
CA THR A 94 -1.08 11.00 -23.19
C THR A 94 -2.36 11.25 -23.95
N ASP A 95 -2.30 12.10 -24.97
CA ASP A 95 -3.41 12.41 -25.87
C ASP A 95 -3.31 11.55 -27.13
N THR A 96 -4.38 10.87 -27.48
CA THR A 96 -4.50 10.08 -28.71
C THR A 96 -5.69 10.59 -29.49
N PRO A 97 -5.46 11.38 -30.56
CA PRO A 97 -6.54 11.82 -31.43
C PRO A 97 -7.06 10.65 -32.27
N TYR A 98 -8.38 10.61 -32.46
CA TYR A 98 -9.03 9.67 -33.37
C TYR A 98 -10.16 10.35 -34.12
N THR A 99 -10.51 9.83 -35.29
CA THR A 99 -11.57 10.37 -36.14
C THR A 99 -12.56 9.24 -36.48
N GLU A 100 -13.81 9.44 -36.11
CA GLU A 100 -14.89 8.56 -36.56
C GLU A 100 -15.36 8.97 -37.99
N VAL A 101 -15.93 8.02 -38.69
CA VAL A 101 -16.47 8.29 -40.07
C VAL A 101 -17.52 9.40 -39.98
N ASN A 102 -17.35 10.46 -40.78
CA ASN A 102 -18.21 11.64 -40.84
C ASN A 102 -18.28 12.48 -39.51
N SER A 103 -17.23 12.48 -38.73
CA SER A 103 -17.18 13.23 -37.47
C SER A 103 -15.93 14.10 -37.37
N THR A 104 -15.96 15.09 -36.48
CA THR A 104 -14.79 15.90 -36.10
C THR A 104 -13.80 15.03 -35.32
N ALA A 105 -12.52 15.40 -35.33
CA ALA A 105 -11.51 14.74 -34.54
C ALA A 105 -11.90 14.76 -33.04
N LYS A 106 -11.81 13.59 -32.42
CA LYS A 106 -12.04 13.38 -30.99
C LYS A 106 -10.71 13.03 -30.31
N HIS A 107 -10.62 13.22 -29.02
CA HIS A 107 -9.43 12.97 -28.24
C HIS A 107 -9.70 11.95 -27.14
N VAL A 108 -8.86 10.94 -27.03
CA VAL A 108 -8.82 10.03 -25.87
C VAL A 108 -7.58 10.33 -25.07
N TYR A 109 -7.79 10.68 -23.82
CA TYR A 109 -6.74 10.97 -22.85
C TYR A 109 -6.49 9.74 -21.98
N LEU A 110 -5.27 9.22 -22.01
CA LEU A 110 -4.79 8.24 -21.03
C LEU A 110 -4.06 9.00 -19.92
N ILE A 111 -4.65 9.00 -18.74
CA ILE A 111 -4.12 9.65 -17.55
C ILE A 111 -3.59 8.57 -16.61
N ARG A 112 -2.33 8.72 -16.20
CA ARG A 112 -1.66 7.84 -15.25
C ARG A 112 -1.18 8.67 -14.08
N ALA A 113 -1.61 8.35 -12.86
CA ALA A 113 -1.18 8.99 -11.64
C ALA A 113 -0.43 8.00 -10.75
N THR A 114 0.79 8.35 -10.39
CA THR A 114 1.65 7.58 -9.49
C THR A 114 1.88 8.38 -8.22
N ALA A 115 1.48 7.85 -7.07
CA ALA A 115 1.73 8.45 -5.76
C ALA A 115 2.79 7.65 -5.01
N CYS A 116 3.74 8.32 -4.37
CA CYS A 116 4.76 7.70 -3.55
C CYS A 116 5.11 8.56 -2.33
N ASN A 117 5.56 7.92 -1.25
CA ASN A 117 5.97 8.61 -0.01
C ASN A 117 7.46 9.02 0.00
N ARG A 118 8.25 8.61 -0.99
CA ARG A 118 9.68 8.93 -1.10
C ARG A 118 10.02 9.24 -2.56
N PRO A 119 9.64 10.43 -3.04
CA PRO A 119 9.88 10.83 -4.44
C PRO A 119 11.38 10.92 -4.73
N ASN A 120 11.76 10.64 -5.96
CA ASN A 120 13.10 10.90 -6.47
C ASN A 120 13.07 12.22 -7.25
N ALA A 121 13.94 13.17 -6.87
CA ALA A 121 13.98 14.51 -7.47
C ALA A 121 12.59 15.20 -7.54
N GLY A 122 11.73 14.96 -6.54
CA GLY A 122 10.39 15.55 -6.46
C GLY A 122 9.32 14.85 -7.30
N ALA A 123 9.61 13.73 -7.93
CA ALA A 123 8.68 12.97 -8.76
C ALA A 123 8.59 11.49 -8.35
N CYS A 124 7.44 10.86 -8.63
CA CYS A 124 7.23 9.42 -8.53
C CYS A 124 7.37 8.76 -9.92
N PRO A 125 7.87 7.52 -10.01
CA PRO A 125 8.24 6.63 -8.91
C PRO A 125 9.46 7.12 -8.14
N GLY A 126 9.52 6.74 -6.87
CA GLY A 126 10.61 7.11 -5.98
C GLY A 126 11.70 6.03 -5.86
N THR A 127 12.54 6.16 -4.84
CA THR A 127 13.61 5.19 -4.57
C THR A 127 13.07 4.08 -3.66
N PRO A 128 13.07 2.80 -4.12
CA PRO A 128 12.67 1.67 -3.30
C PRO A 128 13.51 1.53 -2.02
N GLY A 129 12.88 1.12 -0.93
CA GLY A 129 13.55 0.93 0.36
C GLY A 129 12.56 0.48 1.45
N PRO A 130 13.03 0.29 2.69
CA PRO A 130 12.14 -0.02 3.80
C PRO A 130 11.04 1.04 3.92
N PHE A 131 9.80 0.61 4.09
CA PHE A 131 8.60 1.47 4.20
C PHE A 131 8.32 2.35 2.96
N TYR A 132 8.91 2.04 1.80
CA TYR A 132 8.51 2.65 0.55
C TYR A 132 7.13 2.16 0.14
N VAL A 133 6.25 3.10 -0.13
CA VAL A 133 4.89 2.82 -0.59
C VAL A 133 4.63 3.61 -1.86
N GLU A 134 4.15 2.91 -2.87
CA GLU A 134 3.77 3.47 -4.17
C GLU A 134 2.45 2.86 -4.63
N ARG A 135 1.61 3.68 -5.25
CA ARG A 135 0.41 3.24 -5.98
C ARG A 135 0.29 3.99 -7.28
N GLN A 136 -0.06 3.26 -8.31
CA GLN A 136 -0.34 3.82 -9.63
C GLN A 136 -1.77 3.51 -10.05
N LEU A 137 -2.47 4.51 -10.54
CA LEU A 137 -3.79 4.39 -11.14
C LEU A 137 -3.74 4.89 -12.57
N GLN A 138 -4.68 4.39 -13.37
CA GLN A 138 -4.87 4.82 -14.75
C GLN A 138 -6.34 5.07 -15.00
N ALA A 139 -6.63 6.09 -15.79
CA ALA A 139 -7.98 6.39 -16.28
C ALA A 139 -7.93 6.78 -17.75
N LEU A 140 -8.97 6.41 -18.46
CA LEU A 140 -9.24 6.90 -19.81
C LEU A 140 -10.37 7.92 -19.72
N ALA A 141 -10.17 9.05 -20.38
CA ALA A 141 -11.20 10.06 -20.53
C ALA A 141 -11.31 10.41 -22.03
N ASP A 142 -12.53 10.48 -22.54
CA ASP A 142 -12.79 10.96 -23.89
C ASP A 142 -13.47 12.33 -23.82
N LYS A 143 -13.17 13.16 -24.79
CA LYS A 143 -13.83 14.42 -24.98
C LYS A 143 -14.63 14.37 -26.27
N ALA A 144 -15.96 14.30 -26.13
CA ALA A 144 -16.88 14.59 -27.23
C ALA A 144 -16.98 16.13 -27.38
N ASN A 145 -16.62 16.64 -28.54
CA ASN A 145 -16.84 18.05 -28.92
C ASN A 145 -18.29 18.27 -29.28
#